data_b522c9de1e23ddba204d5e9a6b0d944e
#
_entry.id   b522c9de1e23ddba204d5e9a6b0d944e
#
_cell.length_a   1.000
_cell.length_b   1.000
_cell.length_c   1.000
_cell.angle_alpha   90.00
_cell.angle_beta   90.00
_cell.angle_gamma   90.00
#
_symmetry.space_group_name_H-M   'P 1'
#
loop_
_entity.id
_entity.type
_entity.pdbx_description
1 polymer ?
#
loop_
_entity_poly.entity_id
_entity_poly.type
_entity_poly.pdbx_seq_one_letter_code
_entity_poly.pdbx_strand_id
1 'polypeptide(L)'
;MALTDPGGAPPPKAQSILPLLVRITSIGIIIAALYVAWTFYSRHQRSQEAEQAIQKKQDDQRKRVANQIFGSGEIKFSTFSIATSVLKRGETTQLCYGVVNATSVKLDPPPSETLKPSYRHCLDIAPKKTTTYTMTASNDKGQSQSQSLTLRVE
;
A
#
# COMPACT_ATOMS: atom_id res chain seq x y z
N MET A 1 -109.81 -10.90 17.37
CA MET A 1 -108.89 -11.55 16.41
C MET A 1 -107.56 -10.96 16.65
N ALA A 2 -106.71 -11.68 17.28
CA ALA A 2 -105.30 -11.28 17.60
C ALA A 2 -104.42 -11.84 16.52
N LEU A 3 -103.65 -11.02 15.86
CA LEU A 3 -102.61 -11.40 14.93
C LEU A 3 -101.29 -11.40 15.68
N THR A 4 -100.72 -12.58 15.85
CA THR A 4 -99.46 -12.85 16.46
C THR A 4 -98.33 -12.53 15.49
N ASP A 5 -97.45 -11.63 15.90
CA ASP A 5 -96.20 -11.26 15.15
C ASP A 5 -95.08 -12.32 15.40
N PRO A 6 -94.49 -12.96 14.38
CA PRO A 6 -93.40 -13.89 14.58
C PRO A 6 -92.11 -13.18 14.75
N GLY A 7 -91.49 -13.40 15.88
CA GLY A 7 -90.17 -12.85 16.25
C GLY A 7 -89.10 -13.07 15.22
N GLY A 8 -88.53 -11.96 14.74
CA GLY A 8 -87.34 -11.93 13.93
C GLY A 8 -86.11 -12.29 14.78
N ALA A 9 -85.43 -13.35 14.39
CA ALA A 9 -84.11 -13.68 14.98
C ALA A 9 -83.10 -12.57 14.73
N PRO A 10 -82.29 -12.21 15.71
CA PRO A 10 -81.24 -11.19 15.50
C PRO A 10 -80.15 -11.68 14.51
N PRO A 11 -79.69 -10.78 13.64
CA PRO A 11 -78.70 -11.12 12.65
C PRO A 11 -77.40 -11.55 13.34
N PRO A 12 -76.63 -12.53 12.77
CA PRO A 12 -75.34 -12.97 13.34
C PRO A 12 -74.39 -11.81 13.37
N LYS A 13 -73.80 -11.53 14.54
CA LYS A 13 -72.76 -10.54 14.72
C LYS A 13 -71.61 -10.95 13.83
N ALA A 14 -71.41 -10.22 12.73
CA ALA A 14 -70.19 -10.29 11.93
C ALA A 14 -68.99 -9.96 12.85
N GLN A 15 -68.33 -10.95 13.35
CA GLN A 15 -67.07 -10.77 14.08
C GLN A 15 -66.12 -10.06 13.12
N SER A 16 -65.77 -8.81 13.44
CA SER A 16 -64.89 -7.98 12.63
C SER A 16 -63.53 -8.66 12.58
N ILE A 17 -63.22 -9.29 11.46
CA ILE A 17 -61.90 -9.90 11.15
C ILE A 17 -60.83 -8.80 11.00
N LEU A 18 -61.29 -7.53 10.89
CA LEU A 18 -60.42 -6.35 10.72
C LEU A 18 -59.29 -6.22 11.74
N PRO A 19 -59.51 -6.34 13.08
CA PRO A 19 -58.40 -6.21 14.04
C PRO A 19 -57.39 -7.34 13.96
N LEU A 20 -57.79 -8.53 13.52
CA LEU A 20 -56.89 -9.65 13.31
C LEU A 20 -55.98 -9.43 12.09
N LEU A 21 -56.55 -8.96 10.99
CA LEU A 21 -55.79 -8.61 9.77
C LEU A 21 -54.76 -7.50 10.03
N VAL A 22 -55.15 -6.45 10.76
CA VAL A 22 -54.23 -5.36 11.14
C VAL A 22 -53.05 -5.86 11.98
N ARG A 23 -53.31 -6.79 12.91
CA ARG A 23 -52.22 -7.39 13.73
C ARG A 23 -51.28 -8.22 12.88
N ILE A 24 -51.77 -9.04 11.96
CA ILE A 24 -50.96 -9.88 11.09
C ILE A 24 -50.11 -9.02 10.14
N THR A 25 -50.67 -7.98 9.55
CA THR A 25 -49.90 -7.07 8.67
C THR A 25 -48.83 -6.29 9.44
N SER A 26 -49.13 -5.85 10.67
CA SER A 26 -48.12 -5.16 11.51
C SER A 26 -46.95 -6.06 11.85
N ILE A 27 -47.20 -7.33 12.19
CA ILE A 27 -46.13 -8.30 12.45
C ILE A 27 -45.31 -8.55 11.18
N GLY A 28 -45.94 -8.67 10.03
CA GLY A 28 -45.25 -8.83 8.73
C GLY A 28 -44.29 -7.66 8.41
N ILE A 29 -44.75 -6.43 8.65
CA ILE A 29 -43.94 -5.23 8.44
C ILE A 29 -42.72 -5.19 9.38
N ILE A 30 -42.90 -5.55 10.65
CA ILE A 30 -41.80 -5.60 11.63
C ILE A 30 -40.76 -6.65 11.22
N ILE A 31 -41.19 -7.84 10.81
CA ILE A 31 -40.27 -8.89 10.34
C ILE A 31 -39.53 -8.43 9.08
N ALA A 32 -40.19 -7.81 8.14
CA ALA A 32 -39.55 -7.26 6.93
C ALA A 32 -38.54 -6.18 7.27
N ALA A 33 -38.86 -5.27 8.19
CA ALA A 33 -37.95 -4.22 8.65
C ALA A 33 -36.69 -4.81 9.33
N LEU A 34 -36.87 -5.81 10.19
CA LEU A 34 -35.77 -6.52 10.83
C LEU A 34 -34.87 -7.26 9.81
N TYR A 35 -35.47 -7.87 8.81
CA TYR A 35 -34.74 -8.55 7.75
C TYR A 35 -33.90 -7.57 6.92
N VAL A 36 -34.47 -6.41 6.55
CA VAL A 36 -33.73 -5.35 5.85
C VAL A 36 -32.60 -4.80 6.72
N ALA A 37 -32.86 -4.52 7.98
CA ALA A 37 -31.86 -4.05 8.92
C ALA A 37 -30.70 -5.08 9.06
N TRP A 38 -31.00 -6.36 9.18
CA TRP A 38 -29.98 -7.41 9.26
C TRP A 38 -29.19 -7.55 7.97
N THR A 39 -29.83 -7.52 6.80
CA THR A 39 -29.09 -7.58 5.52
C THR A 39 -28.19 -6.37 5.33
N PHE A 40 -28.59 -5.19 5.76
CA PHE A 40 -27.76 -3.98 5.71
C PHE A 40 -26.59 -4.07 6.68
N TYR A 41 -26.84 -4.52 7.91
CA TYR A 41 -25.81 -4.72 8.92
C TYR A 41 -24.77 -5.77 8.51
N SER A 42 -25.22 -6.91 7.98
CA SER A 42 -24.31 -7.98 7.52
C SER A 42 -23.46 -7.58 6.30
N ARG A 43 -24.01 -6.75 5.40
CA ARG A 43 -23.25 -6.21 4.27
C ARG A 43 -22.19 -5.21 4.73
N HIS A 44 -22.53 -4.37 5.71
CA HIS A 44 -21.58 -3.37 6.23
C HIS A 44 -20.39 -4.01 6.93
N GLN A 45 -20.57 -5.09 7.66
CA GLN A 45 -19.46 -5.82 8.30
C GLN A 45 -18.54 -6.47 7.27
N ARG A 46 -19.07 -7.09 6.22
CA ARG A 46 -18.26 -7.75 5.18
C ARG A 46 -17.39 -6.77 4.38
N SER A 47 -17.85 -5.55 4.16
CA SER A 47 -17.04 -4.54 3.46
C SER A 47 -15.83 -4.09 4.29
N GLN A 48 -15.98 -3.93 5.59
CA GLN A 48 -14.88 -3.58 6.49
C GLN A 48 -13.83 -4.69 6.62
N GLU A 49 -14.25 -5.95 6.69
CA GLU A 49 -13.34 -7.09 6.71
C GLU A 49 -12.52 -7.21 5.42
N ALA A 50 -13.14 -6.95 4.27
CA ALA A 50 -12.45 -6.96 2.98
C ALA A 50 -11.40 -5.83 2.87
N GLU A 51 -11.73 -4.61 3.30
CA GLU A 51 -10.79 -3.50 3.32
C GLU A 51 -9.61 -3.76 4.27
N GLN A 52 -9.87 -4.27 5.46
CA GLN A 52 -8.81 -4.63 6.42
C GLN A 52 -7.91 -5.75 5.88
N ALA A 53 -8.47 -6.74 5.20
CA ALA A 53 -7.70 -7.81 4.58
C ALA A 53 -6.79 -7.30 3.45
N ILE A 54 -7.25 -6.33 2.64
CA ILE A 54 -6.46 -5.70 1.59
C ILE A 54 -5.34 -4.87 2.20
N GLN A 55 -5.63 -4.04 3.20
CA GLN A 55 -4.63 -3.24 3.90
C GLN A 55 -3.56 -4.12 4.54
N LYS A 56 -3.96 -5.18 5.24
CA LYS A 56 -3.02 -6.12 5.85
C LYS A 56 -2.11 -6.79 4.83
N LYS A 57 -2.64 -7.21 3.68
CA LYS A 57 -1.82 -7.76 2.59
C LYS A 57 -0.82 -6.75 2.04
N GLN A 58 -1.23 -5.49 1.86
CA GLN A 58 -0.33 -4.42 1.40
C GLN A 58 0.77 -4.12 2.42
N ASP A 59 0.45 -4.07 3.71
CA ASP A 59 1.43 -3.85 4.77
C ASP A 59 2.42 -5.03 4.87
N ASP A 60 1.94 -6.26 4.76
CA ASP A 60 2.81 -7.43 4.75
C ASP A 60 3.73 -7.46 3.53
N GLN A 61 3.25 -7.06 2.36
CA GLN A 61 4.09 -6.91 1.17
C GLN A 61 5.13 -5.80 1.35
N ARG A 62 4.75 -4.63 1.87
CA ARG A 62 5.69 -3.54 2.18
C ARG A 62 6.77 -3.99 3.16
N LYS A 63 6.38 -4.69 4.23
CA LYS A 63 7.33 -5.24 5.21
C LYS A 63 8.28 -6.27 4.58
N ARG A 64 7.79 -7.14 3.71
CA ARG A 64 8.63 -8.12 2.99
C ARG A 64 9.64 -7.43 2.09
N VAL A 65 9.21 -6.44 1.29
CA VAL A 65 10.09 -5.67 0.42
C VAL A 65 11.12 -4.89 1.25
N ALA A 66 10.68 -4.22 2.32
CA ALA A 66 11.58 -3.53 3.23
C ALA A 66 12.61 -4.49 3.86
N ASN A 67 12.19 -5.67 4.32
CA ASN A 67 13.08 -6.68 4.87
C ASN A 67 14.04 -7.27 3.83
N GLN A 68 13.63 -7.40 2.58
CA GLN A 68 14.53 -7.83 1.50
C GLN A 68 15.63 -6.80 1.20
N ILE A 69 15.25 -5.51 1.24
CA ILE A 69 16.18 -4.41 0.94
C ILE A 69 17.08 -4.11 2.15
N PHE A 70 16.52 -4.04 3.35
CA PHE A 70 17.19 -3.56 4.56
C PHE A 70 17.48 -4.65 5.60
N GLY A 71 16.76 -5.76 5.55
CA GLY A 71 16.73 -6.75 6.64
C GLY A 71 18.00 -7.57 6.84
N SER A 72 18.86 -7.71 5.81
CA SER A 72 20.12 -8.43 5.94
C SER A 72 21.21 -7.62 6.64
N GLY A 73 21.03 -6.30 6.73
CA GLY A 73 22.05 -5.38 7.25
C GLY A 73 23.32 -5.35 6.41
N GLU A 74 23.37 -6.08 5.29
CA GLU A 74 24.48 -6.07 4.35
C GLU A 74 24.47 -4.79 3.51
N ILE A 75 25.66 -4.30 3.19
CA ILE A 75 25.82 -3.16 2.29
C ILE A 75 25.41 -3.59 0.88
N LYS A 76 24.51 -2.82 0.25
CA LYS A 76 24.11 -3.05 -1.13
C LYS A 76 24.13 -1.75 -1.92
N PHE A 77 24.73 -1.81 -3.11
CA PHE A 77 24.59 -0.76 -4.10
C PHE A 77 23.25 -0.90 -4.83
N SER A 78 22.40 0.10 -4.73
CA SER A 78 21.14 0.18 -5.49
C SER A 78 21.38 0.73 -6.89
N THR A 79 22.36 1.60 -7.04
CA THR A 79 22.74 2.23 -8.31
C THR A 79 24.22 2.59 -8.25
N PHE A 80 24.96 2.33 -9.34
CA PHE A 80 26.28 2.90 -9.60
C PHE A 80 26.45 3.01 -11.11
N SER A 81 26.26 4.20 -11.64
CA SER A 81 26.19 4.43 -13.08
C SER A 81 26.72 5.81 -13.48
N ILE A 82 27.13 5.92 -14.72
CA ILE A 82 27.52 7.19 -15.35
C ILE A 82 26.49 7.48 -16.47
N ALA A 83 26.11 8.74 -16.62
CA ALA A 83 25.16 9.16 -17.65
C ALA A 83 25.73 8.95 -19.08
N THR A 84 27.03 9.18 -19.27
CA THR A 84 27.72 9.00 -20.55
C THR A 84 29.06 8.30 -20.33
N SER A 85 29.24 7.13 -20.95
CA SER A 85 30.42 6.29 -20.74
C SER A 85 31.66 6.68 -21.59
N VAL A 86 31.48 7.55 -22.59
CA VAL A 86 32.53 8.09 -23.45
C VAL A 86 32.40 9.61 -23.50
N LEU A 87 33.46 10.33 -23.16
CA LEU A 87 33.53 11.80 -23.14
C LEU A 87 34.66 12.31 -24.03
N LYS A 88 34.48 13.50 -24.54
CA LYS A 88 35.60 14.27 -25.08
C LYS A 88 36.36 14.95 -23.94
N ARG A 89 37.63 15.17 -24.17
CA ARG A 89 38.51 15.82 -23.17
C ARG A 89 37.91 17.18 -22.73
N GLY A 90 37.65 17.32 -21.41
CA GLY A 90 37.10 18.53 -20.81
C GLY A 90 35.57 18.58 -20.71
N GLU A 91 34.87 17.57 -21.22
CA GLU A 91 33.42 17.44 -21.01
C GLU A 91 33.12 16.93 -19.60
N THR A 92 31.98 17.31 -19.10
CA THR A 92 31.44 16.88 -17.80
C THR A 92 30.35 15.83 -17.99
N THR A 93 30.33 14.84 -17.13
CA THR A 93 29.24 13.86 -17.05
C THR A 93 28.81 13.66 -15.61
N GLN A 94 27.64 13.06 -15.44
CA GLN A 94 27.07 12.77 -14.12
C GLN A 94 27.35 11.33 -13.71
N LEU A 95 27.94 11.16 -12.53
CA LEU A 95 28.09 9.89 -11.86
C LEU A 95 27.04 9.82 -10.76
N CYS A 96 26.18 8.81 -10.82
CA CYS A 96 25.11 8.58 -9.85
C CYS A 96 25.38 7.32 -9.05
N TYR A 97 25.19 7.41 -7.73
CA TYR A 97 25.28 6.26 -6.84
C TYR A 97 24.11 6.21 -5.87
N GLY A 98 23.79 5.00 -5.43
CA GLY A 98 22.85 4.72 -4.37
C GLY A 98 23.37 3.55 -3.54
N VAL A 99 23.36 3.68 -2.23
CA VAL A 99 23.83 2.66 -1.32
C VAL A 99 22.90 2.53 -0.11
N VAL A 100 22.69 1.31 0.35
CA VAL A 100 21.87 0.99 1.53
C VAL A 100 22.74 0.28 2.56
N ASN A 101 22.44 0.48 3.84
CA ASN A 101 23.13 -0.12 4.99
C ASN A 101 24.63 0.25 5.11
N ALA A 102 25.04 1.37 4.53
CA ALA A 102 26.37 1.93 4.68
C ALA A 102 26.34 3.16 5.59
N THR A 103 27.38 3.37 6.39
CA THR A 103 27.58 4.56 7.22
C THR A 103 28.61 5.51 6.62
N SER A 104 29.45 4.99 5.69
CA SER A 104 30.39 5.82 4.95
C SER A 104 30.53 5.35 3.51
N VAL A 105 30.88 6.29 2.61
CA VAL A 105 31.19 6.04 1.21
C VAL A 105 32.44 6.80 0.81
N LYS A 106 33.27 6.17 -0.03
CA LYS A 106 34.49 6.76 -0.63
C LYS A 106 34.48 6.48 -2.11
N LEU A 107 34.87 7.46 -2.90
CA LEU A 107 35.08 7.34 -4.35
C LEU A 107 36.58 7.55 -4.64
N ASP A 108 37.15 6.69 -5.45
CA ASP A 108 38.52 6.81 -5.97
C ASP A 108 38.47 6.82 -7.51
N PRO A 109 39.00 7.89 -8.17
CA PRO A 109 39.60 9.10 -7.61
C PRO A 109 38.60 9.96 -6.82
N PRO A 110 39.10 10.67 -5.78
CA PRO A 110 38.21 11.45 -4.92
C PRO A 110 37.59 12.63 -5.70
N PRO A 111 36.30 12.88 -5.51
CA PRO A 111 35.62 14.05 -6.07
C PRO A 111 35.97 15.30 -5.28
N SER A 112 35.59 16.48 -5.82
CA SER A 112 35.75 17.76 -5.13
C SER A 112 34.82 17.96 -3.93
N GLU A 113 33.77 17.18 -3.83
CA GLU A 113 32.78 17.26 -2.76
C GLU A 113 32.87 16.08 -1.78
N THR A 114 32.41 16.29 -0.55
CA THR A 114 32.33 15.24 0.47
C THR A 114 31.11 14.35 0.22
N LEU A 115 31.35 13.06 0.00
CA LEU A 115 30.30 12.09 -0.22
C LEU A 115 29.66 11.65 1.11
N LYS A 116 28.35 11.43 1.05
CA LYS A 116 27.58 10.88 2.16
C LYS A 116 26.79 9.66 1.69
N PRO A 117 26.55 8.66 2.56
CA PRO A 117 25.66 7.57 2.23
C PRO A 117 24.28 8.09 1.83
N SER A 118 23.80 7.69 0.67
CA SER A 118 22.51 8.13 0.13
C SER A 118 21.88 7.02 -0.69
N TYR A 119 20.54 7.00 -0.74
CA TYR A 119 19.79 6.10 -1.62
C TYR A 119 19.94 6.49 -3.10
N ARG A 120 20.17 7.77 -3.37
CA ARG A 120 20.42 8.32 -4.69
C ARG A 120 21.10 9.66 -4.56
N HIS A 121 22.32 9.74 -5.08
CA HIS A 121 23.08 10.98 -5.19
C HIS A 121 23.82 10.98 -6.51
N CYS A 122 23.84 12.13 -7.18
CA CYS A 122 24.57 12.32 -8.43
C CYS A 122 25.52 13.49 -8.27
N LEU A 123 26.73 13.33 -8.78
CA LEU A 123 27.79 14.35 -8.78
C LEU A 123 28.34 14.51 -10.19
N ASP A 124 28.82 15.70 -10.50
CA ASP A 124 29.43 15.99 -11.77
C ASP A 124 30.93 15.66 -11.72
N ILE A 125 31.40 14.93 -12.74
CA ILE A 125 32.78 14.53 -12.91
C ILE A 125 33.29 14.96 -14.29
N ALA A 126 34.54 15.41 -14.36
CA ALA A 126 35.19 15.87 -15.60
C ALA A 126 36.61 15.32 -15.70
N PRO A 127 36.80 14.04 -15.94
CA PRO A 127 38.14 13.44 -16.04
C PRO A 127 38.83 13.90 -17.33
N LYS A 128 40.15 14.13 -17.22
CA LYS A 128 40.98 14.57 -18.37
C LYS A 128 41.53 13.39 -19.19
N LYS A 129 41.39 12.17 -18.70
CA LYS A 129 41.85 10.91 -19.32
C LYS A 129 40.92 9.78 -18.91
N THR A 130 40.94 8.69 -19.67
CA THR A 130 40.22 7.47 -19.30
C THR A 130 40.51 7.10 -17.85
N THR A 131 39.47 7.02 -17.03
CA THR A 131 39.55 6.89 -15.57
C THR A 131 38.61 5.80 -15.09
N THR A 132 39.09 4.91 -14.24
CA THR A 132 38.23 3.96 -13.53
C THR A 132 37.88 4.54 -12.16
N TYR A 133 36.59 4.67 -11.91
CA TYR A 133 36.04 5.09 -10.63
C TYR A 133 35.68 3.88 -9.81
N THR A 134 36.18 3.81 -8.59
CA THR A 134 35.85 2.75 -7.63
C THR A 134 35.15 3.38 -6.43
N MET A 135 33.90 2.96 -6.18
CA MET A 135 33.16 3.38 -5.00
C MET A 135 33.23 2.27 -3.96
N THR A 136 33.62 2.63 -2.75
CA THR A 136 33.68 1.73 -1.58
C THR A 136 32.69 2.26 -0.54
N ALA A 137 31.77 1.41 -0.13
CA ALA A 137 30.83 1.65 0.95
C ALA A 137 31.20 0.79 2.15
N SER A 138 31.16 1.35 3.36
CA SER A 138 31.43 0.63 4.61
C SER A 138 30.42 0.95 5.69
N ASN A 139 30.27 0.05 6.66
CA ASN A 139 29.40 0.23 7.81
C ASN A 139 30.16 0.06 9.14
N ASP A 140 29.49 0.39 10.24
CA ASP A 140 30.09 0.32 11.59
C ASP A 140 30.36 -1.12 12.08
N LYS A 141 29.87 -2.13 11.33
CA LYS A 141 30.14 -3.55 11.60
C LYS A 141 31.42 -4.06 10.96
N GLY A 142 32.20 -3.17 10.34
CA GLY A 142 33.43 -3.52 9.64
C GLY A 142 33.24 -4.19 8.28
N GLN A 143 32.01 -4.22 7.76
CA GLN A 143 31.72 -4.71 6.42
C GLN A 143 32.05 -3.60 5.41
N SER A 144 32.59 -3.99 4.26
CA SER A 144 32.82 -3.09 3.12
C SER A 144 32.46 -3.77 1.82
N GLN A 145 31.96 -2.99 0.87
CA GLN A 145 31.65 -3.43 -0.47
C GLN A 145 32.08 -2.38 -1.47
N SER A 146 32.65 -2.83 -2.61
CA SER A 146 33.13 -1.92 -3.65
C SER A 146 32.54 -2.26 -5.01
N GLN A 147 32.32 -1.21 -5.80
CA GLN A 147 31.94 -1.31 -7.21
C GLN A 147 32.81 -0.38 -8.04
N SER A 148 33.18 -0.80 -9.26
CA SER A 148 34.01 -0.03 -10.17
C SER A 148 33.32 0.14 -11.52
N LEU A 149 33.56 1.29 -12.17
CA LEU A 149 33.15 1.58 -13.52
C LEU A 149 34.25 2.41 -14.23
N THR A 150 34.36 2.26 -15.54
CA THR A 150 35.39 2.96 -16.32
C THR A 150 34.71 3.95 -17.26
N LEU A 151 35.19 5.20 -17.19
CA LEU A 151 34.79 6.29 -18.08
C LEU A 151 35.92 6.51 -19.09
N ARG A 152 35.61 6.37 -20.38
CA ARG A 152 36.56 6.61 -21.47
C ARG A 152 36.57 8.08 -21.86
N VAL A 153 37.77 8.61 -22.12
CA VAL A 153 37.98 9.97 -22.62
C VAL A 153 38.78 9.87 -23.93
N GLU A 154 38.20 10.44 -24.98
CA GLU A 154 38.74 10.52 -26.34
C GLU A 154 39.24 11.94 -26.65
#